data_3649a7500f1cb0307df2477c98cd8759
#
_entry.id   3649a7500f1cb0307df2477c98cd8759
#
_cell.length_a   1.000
_cell.length_b   1.000
_cell.length_c   1.000
_cell.angle_alpha   90.00
_cell.angle_beta   90.00
_cell.angle_gamma   90.00
#
_symmetry.space_group_name_H-M   'P 1'
#
loop_
_entity.id
_entity.type
_entity.pdbx_description
1 polymer ?
#
loop_
_entity_poly.entity_id
_entity_poly.type
_entity_poly.pdbx_seq_one_letter_code
_entity_poly.pdbx_strand_id
1 'polypeptide(L)'
;MRNANMFDVVRVGQNRLIGEIIEMHGDRASIEVYEETAGLGRGDKVVSTGAPLSVELGPGLLTSIYDGIQRPLSSMCEKYGSNIRRGIDEPALDRDKVWHFEAKLGYGDKVGPGDVYGTVQETDSILHSIMCPPRKRGTVMELYTGDFKVTDRIGKLRLEDGTVEEITLVQKWPVRVSRPYAGKLPPVEPMITGQRVIDALFPIAKGGTACVPGPFGSGKTVVQHQLAKWSDVDLVVYIGCGERGNEMTDVLREFPELTDPRTGR
;
A
#
# COMPACT_ATOMS: atom_id res chain seq x y z
N MET A 1 -4.60 16.87 24.65
CA MET A 1 -3.52 16.04 24.04
C MET A 1 -2.22 16.87 23.96
N ARG A 2 -1.35 16.79 24.99
CA ARG A 2 -0.18 17.70 25.09
C ARG A 2 0.97 17.40 24.09
N ASN A 3 1.01 16.22 23.50
CA ASN A 3 2.11 15.77 22.61
C ASN A 3 1.58 15.10 21.33
N ALA A 4 0.40 15.44 20.88
CA ALA A 4 -0.15 14.93 19.63
C ALA A 4 0.11 15.92 18.50
N ASN A 5 0.38 15.42 17.33
CA ASN A 5 0.56 16.20 16.11
C ASN A 5 -0.64 16.02 15.18
N MET A 6 -0.78 16.95 14.26
CA MET A 6 -1.72 16.81 13.14
C MET A 6 -1.42 15.52 12.37
N PHE A 7 -2.46 14.79 12.03
CA PHE A 7 -2.40 13.49 11.34
C PHE A 7 -1.83 12.32 12.15
N ASP A 8 -1.61 12.49 13.45
CA ASP A 8 -1.32 11.33 14.30
C ASP A 8 -2.51 10.38 14.33
N VAL A 9 -2.21 9.09 14.23
CA VAL A 9 -3.19 8.04 14.48
C VAL A 9 -3.53 7.98 15.96
N VAL A 10 -4.80 7.84 16.26
CA VAL A 10 -5.32 7.70 17.62
C VAL A 10 -6.10 6.40 17.77
N ARG A 11 -6.14 5.89 19.00
CA ARG A 11 -6.96 4.77 19.41
C ARG A 11 -8.08 5.29 20.32
N VAL A 12 -9.33 5.11 19.89
CA VAL A 12 -10.52 5.73 20.51
C VAL A 12 -11.35 4.67 21.22
N GLY A 13 -11.71 4.98 22.48
CA GLY A 13 -12.59 4.16 23.32
C GLY A 13 -11.98 2.83 23.76
N GLN A 14 -12.82 2.01 24.41
CA GLN A 14 -12.44 0.69 24.91
C GLN A 14 -12.08 -0.29 23.77
N ASN A 15 -12.79 -0.19 22.64
CA ASN A 15 -12.56 -1.01 21.44
C ASN A 15 -11.32 -0.58 20.67
N ARG A 16 -10.62 0.49 21.08
CA ARG A 16 -9.41 1.00 20.45
C ARG A 16 -9.57 1.31 18.94
N LEU A 17 -10.73 1.87 18.57
CA LEU A 17 -11.04 2.22 17.19
C LEU A 17 -9.94 3.10 16.58
N ILE A 18 -9.62 2.85 15.34
CA ILE A 18 -8.58 3.60 14.61
C ILE A 18 -9.18 4.92 14.13
N GLY A 19 -8.50 6.02 14.43
CA GLY A 19 -8.84 7.34 13.92
C GLY A 19 -7.59 8.19 13.68
N GLU A 20 -7.76 9.32 13.05
CA GLU A 20 -6.72 10.28 12.72
C GLU A 20 -7.10 11.68 13.21
N ILE A 21 -6.13 12.44 13.71
CA ILE A 21 -6.33 13.85 14.07
C ILE A 21 -6.37 14.67 12.79
N ILE A 22 -7.54 15.21 12.46
CA ILE A 22 -7.73 16.02 11.25
C ILE A 22 -7.68 17.52 11.50
N GLU A 23 -7.82 17.95 12.76
CA GLU A 23 -7.81 19.35 13.14
C GLU A 23 -7.39 19.51 14.60
N MET A 24 -6.67 20.58 14.91
CA MET A 24 -6.24 20.92 16.27
C MET A 24 -6.49 22.39 16.58
N HIS A 25 -7.20 22.64 17.70
CA HIS A 25 -7.46 23.97 18.22
C HIS A 25 -7.11 24.06 19.70
N GLY A 26 -5.95 24.61 20.02
CA GLY A 26 -5.47 24.71 21.39
C GLY A 26 -5.36 23.35 22.08
N ASP A 27 -6.20 23.09 23.07
CA ASP A 27 -6.27 21.84 23.82
C ASP A 27 -7.24 20.79 23.24
N ARG A 28 -7.93 21.12 22.15
CA ARG A 28 -8.92 20.26 21.49
C ARG A 28 -8.43 19.77 20.15
N ALA A 29 -8.87 18.58 19.77
CA ALA A 29 -8.62 17.99 18.47
C ALA A 29 -9.92 17.40 17.90
N SER A 30 -10.16 17.61 16.59
CA SER A 30 -11.17 16.87 15.84
C SER A 30 -10.51 15.59 15.31
N ILE A 31 -11.20 14.47 15.52
CA ILE A 31 -10.69 13.15 15.15
C ILE A 31 -11.69 12.50 14.21
N GLU A 32 -11.22 12.10 13.04
CA GLU A 32 -11.94 11.23 12.14
C GLU A 32 -11.68 9.78 12.53
N VAL A 33 -12.75 9.04 12.86
CA VAL A 33 -12.67 7.61 13.19
C VAL A 33 -13.10 6.80 11.98
N TYR A 34 -12.27 5.86 11.55
CA TYR A 34 -12.48 5.07 10.33
C TYR A 34 -13.47 3.91 10.50
N GLU A 35 -13.96 3.71 11.70
CA GLU A 35 -14.90 2.65 12.04
C GLU A 35 -16.18 3.25 12.67
N GLU A 36 -17.22 2.44 12.79
CA GLU A 36 -18.47 2.88 13.42
C GLU A 36 -18.25 3.28 14.87
N THR A 37 -18.72 4.49 15.22
CA THR A 37 -18.53 5.12 16.53
C THR A 37 -19.68 4.91 17.50
N ALA A 38 -20.68 4.08 17.17
CA ALA A 38 -21.80 3.80 18.04
C ALA A 38 -21.33 3.27 19.42
N GLY A 39 -21.82 3.90 20.48
CA GLY A 39 -21.45 3.60 21.85
C GLY A 39 -20.30 4.41 22.43
N LEU A 40 -19.64 5.27 21.63
CA LEU A 40 -18.68 6.24 22.15
C LEU A 40 -19.40 7.40 22.84
N GLY A 41 -18.84 7.87 23.95
CA GLY A 41 -19.40 8.94 24.75
C GLY A 41 -18.35 9.80 25.45
N ARG A 42 -18.85 10.76 26.23
CA ARG A 42 -17.97 11.61 27.04
C ARG A 42 -17.23 10.77 28.09
N GLY A 43 -15.91 10.99 28.19
CA GLY A 43 -15.04 10.28 29.12
C GLY A 43 -14.33 9.07 28.52
N ASP A 44 -14.66 8.67 27.29
CA ASP A 44 -13.91 7.63 26.60
C ASP A 44 -12.48 8.09 26.33
N LYS A 45 -11.54 7.17 26.56
CA LYS A 45 -10.12 7.46 26.38
C LYS A 45 -9.75 7.55 24.89
N VAL A 46 -8.93 8.54 24.57
CA VAL A 46 -8.29 8.69 23.26
C VAL A 46 -6.79 8.72 23.48
N VAL A 47 -6.07 7.81 22.83
CA VAL A 47 -4.64 7.64 22.96
C VAL A 47 -3.98 7.87 21.61
N SER A 48 -3.10 8.89 21.52
CA SER A 48 -2.27 9.09 20.33
C SER A 48 -1.18 8.02 20.26
N THR A 49 -0.90 7.55 19.04
CA THR A 49 0.23 6.64 18.77
C THR A 49 1.53 7.40 18.60
N GLY A 50 1.49 8.73 18.43
CA GLY A 50 2.65 9.58 18.14
C GLY A 50 3.21 9.39 16.74
N ALA A 51 2.47 8.75 15.85
CA ALA A 51 2.88 8.50 14.47
C ALA A 51 1.69 8.70 13.51
N PRO A 52 1.93 9.17 12.27
CA PRO A 52 0.90 9.31 11.26
C PRO A 52 0.44 7.96 10.73
N LEU A 53 -0.75 7.94 10.12
CA LEU A 53 -1.24 6.77 9.40
C LEU A 53 -0.21 6.35 8.36
N SER A 54 0.23 5.11 8.47
CA SER A 54 1.30 4.56 7.64
C SER A 54 0.91 3.19 7.12
N VAL A 55 1.34 2.89 5.91
CA VAL A 55 1.18 1.57 5.28
C VAL A 55 2.46 0.77 5.39
N GLU A 56 2.34 -0.54 5.39
CA GLU A 56 3.45 -1.47 5.28
C GLU A 56 3.72 -1.75 3.80
N LEU A 57 4.96 -1.55 3.39
CA LEU A 57 5.44 -1.82 2.04
C LEU A 57 6.50 -2.92 2.10
N GLY A 58 6.28 -3.99 1.35
CA GLY A 58 7.16 -5.16 1.31
C GLY A 58 6.55 -6.28 0.47
N PRO A 59 7.24 -7.41 0.30
CA PRO A 59 6.72 -8.55 -0.45
C PRO A 59 5.49 -9.15 0.24
N GLY A 60 4.49 -9.52 -0.55
CA GLY A 60 3.19 -10.03 -0.09
C GLY A 60 2.03 -9.06 -0.23
N LEU A 61 2.26 -7.87 -0.80
CA LEU A 61 1.18 -6.93 -1.14
C LEU A 61 0.40 -7.37 -2.38
N LEU A 62 1.07 -7.95 -3.36
CA LEU A 62 0.46 -8.40 -4.59
C LEU A 62 -0.50 -9.56 -4.33
N THR A 63 -1.58 -9.63 -5.09
CA THR A 63 -2.65 -10.62 -4.94
C THR A 63 -3.43 -10.56 -3.63
N SER A 64 -3.18 -9.55 -2.79
CA SER A 64 -3.86 -9.34 -1.52
C SER A 64 -4.96 -8.29 -1.64
N ILE A 65 -5.97 -8.42 -0.79
CA ILE A 65 -7.13 -7.53 -0.74
C ILE A 65 -7.15 -6.84 0.61
N TYR A 66 -7.21 -5.52 0.58
CA TYR A 66 -7.14 -4.68 1.77
C TYR A 66 -8.36 -3.77 1.90
N ASP A 67 -8.66 -3.37 3.13
CA ASP A 67 -9.56 -2.24 3.37
C ASP A 67 -8.82 -0.90 3.30
N GLY A 68 -9.55 0.20 3.54
CA GLY A 68 -9.02 1.57 3.42
C GLY A 68 -7.89 1.94 4.39
N ILE A 69 -7.60 1.11 5.39
CA ILE A 69 -6.50 1.29 6.36
C ILE A 69 -5.49 0.14 6.31
N GLN A 70 -5.48 -0.57 5.20
CA GLN A 70 -4.56 -1.67 4.90
C GLN A 70 -4.72 -2.89 5.82
N ARG A 71 -5.95 -3.22 6.28
CA ARG A 71 -6.18 -4.50 6.96
C ARG A 71 -6.44 -5.60 5.91
N PRO A 72 -5.78 -6.77 6.01
CA PRO A 72 -5.91 -7.84 5.03
C PRO A 72 -7.25 -8.57 5.19
N LEU A 73 -8.18 -8.37 4.24
CA LEU A 73 -9.55 -8.87 4.33
C LEU A 73 -9.65 -10.38 4.34
N SER A 74 -8.84 -11.09 3.55
CA SER A 74 -8.84 -12.56 3.50
C SER A 74 -8.43 -13.16 4.84
N SER A 75 -7.31 -12.74 5.41
CA SER A 75 -6.83 -13.20 6.72
C SER A 75 -7.81 -12.86 7.85
N MET A 76 -8.43 -11.67 7.78
CA MET A 76 -9.47 -11.29 8.76
C MET A 76 -10.71 -12.18 8.65
N CYS A 77 -11.14 -12.52 7.44
CA CYS A 77 -12.28 -13.41 7.22
C CYS A 77 -12.02 -14.81 7.79
N GLU A 78 -10.82 -15.34 7.61
CA GLU A 78 -10.41 -16.65 8.16
C GLU A 78 -10.38 -16.64 9.69
N LYS A 79 -9.84 -15.59 10.30
CA LYS A 79 -9.68 -15.50 11.76
C LYS A 79 -10.95 -15.11 12.50
N TYR A 80 -11.74 -14.20 11.96
CA TYR A 80 -12.86 -13.56 12.67
C TYR A 80 -14.23 -13.81 12.03
N GLY A 81 -14.27 -14.51 10.88
CA GLY A 81 -15.49 -14.76 10.12
C GLY A 81 -15.83 -13.63 9.14
N SER A 82 -16.99 -13.75 8.47
CA SER A 82 -17.41 -12.86 7.38
C SER A 82 -17.75 -11.42 7.82
N ASN A 83 -17.93 -11.17 9.10
CA ASN A 83 -18.25 -9.86 9.63
C ASN A 83 -17.00 -9.19 10.23
N ILE A 84 -16.60 -8.05 9.68
CA ILE A 84 -15.49 -7.26 10.21
C ILE A 84 -15.90 -6.67 11.57
N ARG A 85 -15.22 -7.10 12.63
CA ARG A 85 -15.41 -6.56 13.98
C ARG A 85 -14.64 -5.25 14.13
N ARG A 86 -15.16 -4.34 14.95
CA ARG A 86 -14.52 -3.06 15.27
C ARG A 86 -13.23 -3.27 16.08
N GLY A 87 -12.25 -2.40 15.86
CA GLY A 87 -11.00 -2.36 16.63
C GLY A 87 -10.00 -3.47 16.32
N ILE A 88 -10.20 -4.25 15.25
CA ILE A 88 -9.21 -5.24 14.81
C ILE A 88 -7.99 -4.53 14.25
N ASP A 89 -6.82 -4.94 14.73
CA ASP A 89 -5.51 -4.45 14.30
C ASP A 89 -4.67 -5.64 13.80
N GLU A 90 -4.80 -5.94 12.51
CA GLU A 90 -4.04 -7.02 11.86
C GLU A 90 -2.89 -6.44 11.04
N PRO A 91 -1.71 -7.05 11.10
CA PRO A 91 -0.60 -6.67 10.22
C PRO A 91 -0.99 -6.81 8.75
N ALA A 92 -0.59 -5.83 7.93
CA ALA A 92 -0.90 -5.84 6.50
C ALA A 92 -0.21 -6.97 5.74
N LEU A 93 1.03 -7.27 6.11
CA LEU A 93 1.83 -8.34 5.52
C LEU A 93 1.82 -9.58 6.42
N ASP A 94 1.79 -10.75 5.81
CA ASP A 94 1.92 -12.03 6.52
C ASP A 94 3.29 -12.11 7.22
N ARG A 95 3.26 -12.26 8.56
CA ARG A 95 4.45 -12.34 9.40
C ARG A 95 5.12 -13.70 9.40
N ASP A 96 4.42 -14.73 8.95
CA ASP A 96 4.90 -16.11 8.97
C ASP A 96 5.42 -16.57 7.62
N LYS A 97 5.04 -15.93 6.54
CA LYS A 97 5.52 -16.22 5.20
C LYS A 97 7.01 -15.92 5.08
N VAL A 98 7.74 -16.91 4.57
CA VAL A 98 9.18 -16.82 4.32
C VAL A 98 9.43 -16.48 2.87
N TRP A 99 10.37 -15.58 2.64
CA TRP A 99 10.76 -15.08 1.33
C TRP A 99 12.25 -15.29 1.11
N HIS A 100 12.63 -15.75 -0.06
CA HIS A 100 14.02 -15.83 -0.46
C HIS A 100 14.50 -14.46 -0.93
N PHE A 101 15.43 -13.86 -0.18
CA PHE A 101 16.02 -12.56 -0.49
C PHE A 101 17.42 -12.76 -1.08
N GLU A 102 17.67 -12.15 -2.24
CA GLU A 102 18.96 -12.10 -2.89
C GLU A 102 19.58 -10.70 -2.74
N ALA A 103 20.68 -10.61 -1.99
CA ALA A 103 21.40 -9.37 -1.79
C ALA A 103 22.12 -8.94 -3.07
N LYS A 104 22.02 -7.66 -3.45
CA LYS A 104 22.72 -7.05 -4.58
C LYS A 104 23.91 -6.17 -4.17
N LEU A 105 23.98 -5.82 -2.89
CA LEU A 105 25.02 -4.96 -2.32
C LEU A 105 25.82 -5.74 -1.29
N GLY A 106 27.05 -5.29 -1.05
CA GLY A 106 27.99 -5.86 -0.09
C GLY A 106 28.42 -4.91 1.01
N TYR A 107 29.30 -5.39 1.87
CA TYR A 107 29.92 -4.59 2.93
C TYR A 107 30.68 -3.40 2.34
N GLY A 108 30.42 -2.21 2.87
CA GLY A 108 31.10 -0.98 2.45
C GLY A 108 30.41 -0.21 1.32
N ASP A 109 29.40 -0.78 0.68
CA ASP A 109 28.65 -0.09 -0.37
C ASP A 109 27.86 1.10 0.20
N LYS A 110 27.97 2.23 -0.48
CA LYS A 110 27.20 3.44 -0.13
C LYS A 110 25.84 3.38 -0.78
N VAL A 111 24.82 3.71 -0.03
CA VAL A 111 23.44 3.71 -0.50
C VAL A 111 22.74 5.02 -0.19
N GLY A 112 21.85 5.41 -1.09
CA GLY A 112 20.96 6.54 -0.95
C GLY A 112 19.50 6.17 -1.22
N PRO A 113 18.59 7.15 -1.17
CA PRO A 113 17.17 6.94 -1.38
C PRO A 113 16.87 6.23 -2.69
N GLY A 114 16.17 5.09 -2.62
CA GLY A 114 15.77 4.33 -3.79
C GLY A 114 16.80 3.32 -4.30
N ASP A 115 18.02 3.31 -3.77
CA ASP A 115 19.00 2.27 -4.11
C ASP A 115 18.50 0.90 -3.67
N VAL A 116 18.71 -0.11 -4.51
CA VAL A 116 18.19 -1.47 -4.29
C VAL A 116 19.18 -2.29 -3.48
N TYR A 117 18.79 -2.69 -2.28
CA TYR A 117 19.56 -3.61 -1.43
C TYR A 117 19.65 -5.01 -2.02
N GLY A 118 18.56 -5.48 -2.59
CA GLY A 118 18.39 -6.80 -3.14
C GLY A 118 16.97 -7.02 -3.62
N THR A 119 16.67 -8.26 -4.00
CA THR A 119 15.39 -8.64 -4.61
C THR A 119 14.78 -9.86 -3.99
N VAL A 120 13.44 -9.96 -4.10
CA VAL A 120 12.62 -11.10 -3.70
C VAL A 120 11.72 -11.47 -4.88
N GLN A 121 11.64 -12.73 -5.28
CA GLN A 121 10.65 -13.18 -6.26
C GLN A 121 9.29 -13.25 -5.57
N GLU A 122 8.42 -12.26 -5.82
CA GLU A 122 7.12 -12.16 -5.16
C GLU A 122 6.05 -12.98 -5.88
N THR A 123 6.01 -12.90 -7.21
CA THR A 123 5.18 -13.75 -8.08
C THR A 123 6.03 -14.25 -9.25
N ASP A 124 5.51 -15.15 -10.07
CA ASP A 124 6.23 -15.67 -11.23
C ASP A 124 6.69 -14.58 -12.21
N SER A 125 5.96 -13.46 -12.27
CA SER A 125 6.21 -12.34 -13.16
C SER A 125 6.86 -11.13 -12.48
N ILE A 126 6.80 -11.01 -11.16
CA ILE A 126 7.23 -9.80 -10.43
C ILE A 126 8.41 -10.07 -9.51
N LEU A 127 9.51 -9.43 -9.82
CA LEU A 127 10.69 -9.36 -8.98
C LEU A 127 10.63 -8.11 -8.10
N HIS A 128 10.32 -8.29 -6.82
CA HIS A 128 10.19 -7.22 -5.85
C HIS A 128 11.57 -6.67 -5.44
N SER A 129 11.79 -5.38 -5.59
CA SER A 129 13.03 -4.72 -5.18
C SER A 129 12.92 -4.16 -3.76
N ILE A 130 13.79 -4.60 -2.87
CA ILE A 130 13.93 -4.04 -1.52
C ILE A 130 14.84 -2.83 -1.59
N MET A 131 14.29 -1.65 -1.36
CA MET A 131 14.97 -0.38 -1.60
C MET A 131 15.27 0.37 -0.30
N CYS A 132 16.34 1.15 -0.34
CA CYS A 132 16.65 2.11 0.71
C CYS A 132 15.51 3.12 0.86
N PRO A 133 14.97 3.30 2.09
CA PRO A 133 13.88 4.25 2.31
C PRO A 133 14.28 5.67 1.90
N PRO A 134 13.35 6.49 1.40
CA PRO A 134 13.58 7.89 1.14
C PRO A 134 14.10 8.61 2.41
N ARG A 135 15.00 9.56 2.22
CA ARG A 135 15.66 10.32 3.28
C ARG A 135 16.69 9.54 4.09
N LYS A 136 17.00 8.29 3.75
CA LYS A 136 18.11 7.54 4.36
C LYS A 136 19.28 7.48 3.41
N ARG A 137 20.47 7.70 3.97
CA ARG A 137 21.76 7.54 3.28
C ARG A 137 22.74 6.91 4.24
N GLY A 138 23.59 6.05 3.74
CA GLY A 138 24.53 5.39 4.63
C GLY A 138 25.44 4.40 3.91
N THR A 139 26.10 3.57 4.70
CA THR A 139 27.00 2.52 4.24
C THR A 139 26.50 1.18 4.75
N VAL A 140 26.41 0.21 3.87
CA VAL A 140 26.04 -1.17 4.22
C VAL A 140 27.11 -1.80 5.10
N MET A 141 26.72 -2.24 6.29
CA MET A 141 27.61 -2.93 7.23
C MET A 141 27.50 -4.45 7.12
N GLU A 142 26.30 -4.92 6.91
CA GLU A 142 25.95 -6.34 6.78
C GLU A 142 24.77 -6.44 5.83
N LEU A 143 24.79 -7.43 4.96
CA LEU A 143 23.62 -7.79 4.14
C LEU A 143 23.74 -9.27 3.76
N TYR A 144 22.68 -10.04 4.00
CA TYR A 144 22.71 -11.50 3.88
C TYR A 144 21.70 -11.95 2.82
N THR A 145 22.11 -12.85 1.94
CA THR A 145 21.21 -13.61 1.08
C THR A 145 20.68 -14.81 1.86
N GLY A 146 19.41 -15.11 1.73
CA GLY A 146 18.79 -16.26 2.40
C GLY A 146 17.28 -16.12 2.55
N ASP A 147 16.73 -16.97 3.39
CA ASP A 147 15.29 -17.06 3.62
C ASP A 147 14.91 -16.29 4.89
N PHE A 148 14.02 -15.31 4.72
CA PHE A 148 13.64 -14.39 5.79
C PHE A 148 12.13 -14.13 5.80
N LYS A 149 11.59 -13.92 6.99
CA LYS A 149 10.27 -13.29 7.15
C LYS A 149 10.37 -11.78 6.93
N VAL A 150 9.26 -11.13 6.64
CA VAL A 150 9.26 -9.67 6.32
C VAL A 150 9.84 -8.80 7.43
N THR A 151 9.76 -9.23 8.68
CA THR A 151 10.29 -8.52 9.86
C THR A 151 11.68 -8.94 10.28
N ASP A 152 12.23 -10.00 9.68
CA ASP A 152 13.57 -10.46 10.03
C ASP A 152 14.63 -9.48 9.55
N ARG A 153 15.70 -9.40 10.31
CA ARG A 153 16.85 -8.59 9.95
C ARG A 153 17.63 -9.25 8.81
N ILE A 154 17.65 -8.60 7.64
CA ILE A 154 18.44 -9.01 6.48
C ILE A 154 19.82 -8.33 6.43
N GLY A 155 20.02 -7.27 7.20
CA GLY A 155 21.29 -6.53 7.22
C GLY A 155 21.30 -5.36 8.18
N LYS A 156 22.36 -4.57 8.10
CA LYS A 156 22.56 -3.32 8.86
C LYS A 156 23.09 -2.21 7.98
N LEU A 157 22.59 -1.02 8.20
CA LEU A 157 23.01 0.22 7.56
C LEU A 157 23.55 1.20 8.60
N ARG A 158 24.76 1.71 8.38
CA ARG A 158 25.29 2.85 9.13
C ARG A 158 24.90 4.13 8.40
N LEU A 159 24.07 4.94 9.03
CA LEU A 159 23.66 6.25 8.52
C LEU A 159 24.80 7.26 8.58
N GLU A 160 24.64 8.40 7.87
CA GLU A 160 25.64 9.49 7.85
C GLU A 160 25.87 10.12 9.23
N ASP A 161 24.88 10.08 10.13
CA ASP A 161 24.97 10.55 11.51
C ASP A 161 25.68 9.55 12.44
N GLY A 162 26.13 8.40 11.91
CA GLY A 162 26.78 7.32 12.66
C GLY A 162 25.83 6.33 13.31
N THR A 163 24.53 6.55 13.27
CA THR A 163 23.51 5.62 13.78
C THR A 163 23.50 4.34 12.96
N VAL A 164 23.32 3.20 13.61
CA VAL A 164 23.18 1.90 12.94
C VAL A 164 21.72 1.47 12.98
N GLU A 165 21.15 1.24 11.81
CA GLU A 165 19.79 0.74 11.67
C GLU A 165 19.76 -0.66 11.08
N GLU A 166 18.76 -1.45 11.47
CA GLU A 166 18.49 -2.74 10.86
C GLU A 166 17.74 -2.58 9.53
N ILE A 167 18.11 -3.41 8.56
CA ILE A 167 17.40 -3.53 7.28
C ILE A 167 16.49 -4.74 7.37
N THR A 168 15.22 -4.57 6.99
CA THR A 168 14.21 -5.63 6.89
C THR A 168 13.56 -5.60 5.51
N LEU A 169 12.77 -6.63 5.17
CA LEU A 169 12.01 -6.67 3.92
C LEU A 169 10.80 -5.74 3.93
N VAL A 170 10.34 -5.30 5.11
CA VAL A 170 9.21 -4.39 5.27
C VAL A 170 9.68 -2.99 5.64
N GLN A 171 9.02 -1.96 5.09
CA GLN A 171 9.16 -0.59 5.54
C GLN A 171 7.79 0.03 5.79
N LYS A 172 7.68 0.91 6.79
CA LYS A 172 6.47 1.71 7.02
C LYS A 172 6.58 3.04 6.29
N TRP A 173 5.49 3.42 5.63
CA TRP A 173 5.43 4.66 4.86
C TRP A 173 4.19 5.47 5.24
N PRO A 174 4.33 6.77 5.61
CA PRO A 174 3.20 7.63 5.91
C PRO A 174 2.34 7.85 4.66
N VAL A 175 1.04 7.61 4.74
CA VAL A 175 0.13 7.68 3.57
C VAL A 175 0.01 9.08 2.97
N ARG A 176 0.24 10.13 3.77
CA ARG A 176 0.16 11.52 3.32
C ARG A 176 1.47 12.07 2.74
N VAL A 177 2.51 11.27 2.68
CA VAL A 177 3.81 11.66 2.14
C VAL A 177 4.03 10.94 0.81
N SER A 178 4.11 11.71 -0.28
CA SER A 178 4.44 11.15 -1.59
C SER A 178 5.81 10.49 -1.58
N ARG A 179 5.94 9.36 -2.26
CA ARG A 179 7.27 8.76 -2.47
C ARG A 179 8.06 9.63 -3.46
N PRO A 180 9.33 9.90 -3.17
CA PRO A 180 10.16 10.66 -4.08
C PRO A 180 10.44 9.89 -5.37
N TYR A 181 10.61 10.61 -6.45
CA TYR A 181 11.01 10.09 -7.76
C TYR A 181 12.10 11.01 -8.34
N ALA A 182 12.95 10.45 -9.20
CA ALA A 182 14.07 11.18 -9.80
C ALA A 182 13.63 12.23 -10.82
N GLY A 183 12.54 11.99 -11.52
CA GLY A 183 11.99 12.91 -12.51
C GLY A 183 10.70 12.39 -13.12
N LYS A 184 9.93 13.27 -13.73
CA LYS A 184 8.74 12.91 -14.51
C LYS A 184 9.14 12.82 -15.98
N LEU A 185 8.78 11.73 -16.62
CA LEU A 185 8.91 11.59 -18.07
C LEU A 185 7.71 12.23 -18.76
N PRO A 186 7.88 12.81 -19.96
CA PRO A 186 6.74 13.30 -20.74
C PRO A 186 5.85 12.13 -21.18
N PRO A 187 4.51 12.27 -21.07
CA PRO A 187 3.58 11.21 -21.45
C PRO A 187 3.39 11.17 -22.97
N VAL A 188 4.33 10.61 -23.69
CA VAL A 188 4.35 10.56 -25.18
C VAL A 188 3.97 9.19 -25.74
N GLU A 189 4.03 8.15 -24.92
CA GLU A 189 3.71 6.78 -25.33
C GLU A 189 2.23 6.48 -25.07
N PRO A 190 1.44 6.05 -26.08
CA PRO A 190 0.06 5.66 -25.87
C PRO A 190 -0.04 4.35 -25.10
N MET A 191 -0.99 4.28 -24.14
CA MET A 191 -1.40 3.05 -23.49
C MET A 191 -2.44 2.35 -24.38
N ILE A 192 -2.21 1.11 -24.71
CA ILE A 192 -3.19 0.31 -25.45
C ILE A 192 -4.16 -0.28 -24.46
N THR A 193 -5.43 0.14 -24.55
CA THR A 193 -6.51 -0.27 -23.62
C THR A 193 -7.29 -1.48 -24.13
N GLY A 194 -7.10 -1.87 -25.39
CA GLY A 194 -7.91 -2.89 -26.05
C GLY A 194 -9.31 -2.42 -26.43
N GLN A 195 -9.68 -1.18 -26.10
CA GLN A 195 -10.95 -0.57 -26.45
C GLN A 195 -10.77 0.30 -27.70
N ARG A 196 -11.24 -0.17 -28.85
CA ARG A 196 -11.04 0.48 -30.15
C ARG A 196 -11.39 1.96 -30.16
N VAL A 197 -12.50 2.34 -29.52
CA VAL A 197 -12.96 3.74 -29.49
C VAL A 197 -11.98 4.60 -28.66
N ILE A 198 -11.47 4.08 -27.56
CA ILE A 198 -10.52 4.80 -26.71
C ILE A 198 -9.20 4.91 -27.43
N ASP A 199 -8.64 3.81 -27.90
CA ASP A 199 -7.32 3.77 -28.51
C ASP A 199 -7.22 4.62 -29.80
N ALA A 200 -8.31 4.68 -30.59
CA ALA A 200 -8.33 5.41 -31.85
C ALA A 200 -8.74 6.87 -31.73
N LEU A 201 -9.67 7.22 -30.83
CA LEU A 201 -10.29 8.55 -30.79
C LEU A 201 -9.95 9.35 -29.52
N PHE A 202 -9.66 8.67 -28.42
CA PHE A 202 -9.38 9.27 -27.12
C PHE A 202 -8.16 8.61 -26.45
N PRO A 203 -7.01 8.52 -27.10
CA PRO A 203 -5.87 7.75 -26.61
C PRO A 203 -5.42 8.24 -25.23
N ILE A 204 -5.15 7.29 -24.35
CA ILE A 204 -4.60 7.54 -23.02
C ILE A 204 -3.09 7.34 -23.09
N ALA A 205 -2.33 8.30 -22.57
CA ALA A 205 -0.87 8.14 -22.51
C ALA A 205 -0.45 7.31 -21.29
N LYS A 206 0.62 6.50 -21.42
CA LYS A 206 1.27 5.86 -20.27
C LYS A 206 1.75 6.93 -19.29
N GLY A 207 1.41 6.79 -18.01
CA GLY A 207 1.66 7.81 -16.98
C GLY A 207 0.66 9.00 -17.01
N GLY A 208 -0.33 8.96 -17.90
CA GLY A 208 -1.40 9.95 -17.97
C GLY A 208 -2.52 9.67 -16.97
N THR A 209 -3.51 10.58 -16.96
CA THR A 209 -4.73 10.46 -16.15
C THR A 209 -5.94 10.53 -17.06
N ALA A 210 -6.89 9.62 -16.88
CA ALA A 210 -8.15 9.61 -17.58
C ALA A 210 -9.32 9.70 -16.60
N CYS A 211 -10.39 10.37 -16.99
CA CYS A 211 -11.63 10.45 -16.24
C CYS A 211 -12.75 9.81 -17.06
N VAL A 212 -13.56 8.99 -16.40
CA VAL A 212 -14.74 8.34 -17.00
C VAL A 212 -15.99 8.89 -16.28
N PRO A 213 -16.48 10.10 -16.62
CA PRO A 213 -17.62 10.71 -15.98
C PRO A 213 -18.94 10.16 -16.55
N GLY A 214 -20.01 10.28 -15.77
CA GLY A 214 -21.35 10.00 -16.25
C GLY A 214 -22.34 9.80 -15.12
N PRO A 215 -23.64 9.93 -15.39
CA PRO A 215 -24.69 9.66 -14.43
C PRO A 215 -24.79 8.17 -14.11
N PHE A 216 -25.69 7.84 -13.19
CA PHE A 216 -26.02 6.47 -12.85
C PHE A 216 -26.48 5.67 -14.09
N GLY A 217 -25.96 4.46 -14.25
CA GLY A 217 -26.32 3.58 -15.38
C GLY A 217 -25.64 3.91 -16.71
N SER A 218 -24.68 4.86 -16.75
CA SER A 218 -23.96 5.22 -17.98
C SER A 218 -22.84 4.25 -18.38
N GLY A 219 -22.60 3.20 -17.62
CA GLY A 219 -21.58 2.19 -17.90
C GLY A 219 -20.17 2.54 -17.42
N LYS A 220 -20.01 3.52 -16.50
CA LYS A 220 -18.68 3.90 -15.97
C LYS A 220 -17.88 2.71 -15.45
N THR A 221 -18.45 1.93 -14.56
CA THR A 221 -17.83 0.76 -13.96
C THR A 221 -17.45 -0.28 -15.00
N VAL A 222 -18.30 -0.48 -16.00
CA VAL A 222 -18.03 -1.41 -17.12
C VAL A 222 -16.79 -0.95 -17.89
N VAL A 223 -16.68 0.34 -18.22
CA VAL A 223 -15.50 0.89 -18.90
C VAL A 223 -14.25 0.71 -18.05
N GLN A 224 -14.30 1.02 -16.76
CA GLN A 224 -13.16 0.85 -15.83
C GLN A 224 -12.71 -0.60 -15.74
N HIS A 225 -13.65 -1.56 -15.64
CA HIS A 225 -13.35 -2.99 -15.65
C HIS A 225 -12.72 -3.44 -16.98
N GLN A 226 -13.22 -2.94 -18.12
CA GLN A 226 -12.63 -3.25 -19.42
C GLN A 226 -11.19 -2.71 -19.54
N LEU A 227 -10.94 -1.51 -19.05
CA LEU A 227 -9.57 -0.96 -19.00
C LEU A 227 -8.66 -1.83 -18.13
N ALA A 228 -9.11 -2.22 -16.95
CA ALA A 228 -8.34 -3.09 -16.06
C ALA A 228 -8.03 -4.47 -16.69
N LYS A 229 -8.99 -5.02 -17.45
CA LYS A 229 -8.85 -6.36 -18.06
C LYS A 229 -7.93 -6.40 -19.29
N TRP A 230 -7.90 -5.34 -20.09
CA TRP A 230 -7.33 -5.41 -21.43
C TRP A 230 -6.16 -4.46 -21.70
N SER A 231 -5.84 -3.56 -20.77
CA SER A 231 -4.72 -2.64 -20.96
C SER A 231 -3.38 -3.35 -20.96
N ASP A 232 -2.42 -2.83 -21.73
CA ASP A 232 -1.04 -3.34 -21.85
C ASP A 232 -0.18 -2.92 -20.64
N VAL A 233 -0.54 -3.40 -19.46
CA VAL A 233 0.12 -3.07 -18.19
C VAL A 233 0.60 -4.34 -17.48
N ASP A 234 1.63 -4.22 -16.65
CA ASP A 234 2.19 -5.34 -15.89
C ASP A 234 1.44 -5.60 -14.59
N LEU A 235 0.79 -4.59 -14.03
CA LEU A 235 0.08 -4.66 -12.76
C LEU A 235 -1.14 -3.74 -12.78
N VAL A 236 -2.25 -4.26 -12.28
CA VAL A 236 -3.48 -3.48 -12.07
C VAL A 236 -3.71 -3.30 -10.58
N VAL A 237 -3.82 -2.04 -10.14
CA VAL A 237 -4.24 -1.69 -8.78
C VAL A 237 -5.66 -1.14 -8.85
N TYR A 238 -6.62 -1.87 -8.29
CA TYR A 238 -8.02 -1.45 -8.25
C TYR A 238 -8.36 -0.90 -6.85
N ILE A 239 -8.93 0.30 -6.83
CA ILE A 239 -9.33 0.98 -5.58
C ILE A 239 -10.81 1.31 -5.67
N GLY A 240 -11.63 0.66 -4.85
CA GLY A 240 -13.05 0.97 -4.69
C GLY A 240 -13.21 2.04 -3.61
N CYS A 241 -13.79 3.18 -3.99
CA CYS A 241 -14.09 4.27 -3.06
C CYS A 241 -15.50 4.77 -3.32
N GLY A 242 -16.44 4.50 -2.39
CA GLY A 242 -17.85 4.81 -2.56
C GLY A 242 -18.58 3.95 -3.61
N GLU A 243 -17.99 2.81 -3.97
CA GLU A 243 -18.57 1.82 -4.88
C GLU A 243 -19.63 0.98 -4.18
N ARG A 244 -20.47 0.32 -5.00
CA ARG A 244 -21.48 -0.61 -4.49
C ARG A 244 -20.84 -1.95 -4.10
N GLY A 245 -21.35 -2.58 -3.06
CA GLY A 245 -20.85 -3.88 -2.60
C GLY A 245 -20.94 -4.97 -3.67
N ASN A 246 -21.97 -4.98 -4.51
CA ASN A 246 -22.10 -5.93 -5.62
C ASN A 246 -21.04 -5.71 -6.70
N GLU A 247 -20.73 -4.45 -7.07
CA GLU A 247 -19.67 -4.11 -8.04
C GLU A 247 -18.29 -4.54 -7.52
N MET A 248 -18.04 -4.34 -6.23
CA MET A 248 -16.81 -4.83 -5.60
C MET A 248 -16.74 -6.36 -5.57
N THR A 249 -17.88 -7.04 -5.37
CA THR A 249 -17.92 -8.51 -5.39
C THR A 249 -17.61 -9.05 -6.78
N ASP A 250 -18.06 -8.38 -7.84
CA ASP A 250 -17.75 -8.76 -9.22
C ASP A 250 -16.25 -8.62 -9.50
N VAL A 251 -15.62 -7.54 -9.05
CA VAL A 251 -14.15 -7.38 -9.13
C VAL A 251 -13.42 -8.51 -8.42
N LEU A 252 -13.84 -8.87 -7.20
CA LEU A 252 -13.22 -9.92 -6.41
C LEU A 252 -13.33 -11.32 -7.06
N ARG A 253 -14.37 -11.56 -7.83
CA ARG A 253 -14.59 -12.83 -8.55
C ARG A 253 -13.85 -12.86 -9.88
N GLU A 254 -13.93 -11.78 -10.66
CA GLU A 254 -13.45 -11.75 -12.03
C GLU A 254 -11.94 -11.46 -12.15
N PHE A 255 -11.38 -10.60 -11.30
CA PHE A 255 -9.99 -10.17 -11.45
C PHE A 255 -8.96 -11.28 -11.18
N PRO A 256 -9.14 -12.18 -10.20
CA PRO A 256 -8.22 -13.31 -10.03
C PRO A 256 -8.17 -14.29 -11.19
N GLU A 257 -9.22 -14.29 -12.05
CA GLU A 257 -9.33 -15.17 -13.23
C GLU A 257 -8.76 -14.49 -14.50
N LEU A 258 -8.31 -13.22 -14.39
CA LEU A 258 -7.75 -12.52 -15.55
C LEU A 258 -6.40 -13.13 -15.93
N THR A 259 -6.26 -13.32 -17.22
CA THR A 259 -4.99 -13.74 -17.84
C THR A 259 -4.53 -12.65 -18.80
N ASP A 260 -3.23 -12.43 -18.91
CA ASP A 260 -2.69 -11.55 -19.92
C ASP A 260 -3.05 -12.09 -21.32
N PRO A 261 -3.85 -11.35 -22.11
CA PRO A 261 -4.27 -11.80 -23.43
C PRO A 261 -3.11 -12.02 -24.43
N ARG A 262 -1.93 -11.47 -24.13
CA ARG A 262 -0.73 -11.60 -24.96
C ARG A 262 0.05 -12.87 -24.65
N THR A 263 0.07 -13.29 -23.40
CA THR A 263 0.88 -14.41 -22.92
C THR A 263 0.05 -15.62 -22.50
N GLY A 264 -1.26 -15.43 -22.26
CA GLY A 264 -2.17 -16.46 -21.78
C GLY A 264 -1.93 -16.90 -20.32
N ARG A 265 -1.20 -16.11 -19.55
CA ARG A 265 -0.83 -16.38 -18.15
C ARG A 265 -1.49 -15.40 -17.21
#